data_6dcafa94514611d14d6edf550398d365
#
_entry.id   6dcafa94514611d14d6edf550398d365
#
_cell.length_a   1.000
_cell.length_b   1.000
_cell.length_c   1.000
_cell.angle_alpha   90.00
_cell.angle_beta   90.00
_cell.angle_gamma   90.00
#
_symmetry.space_group_name_H-M   'P 1'
#
loop_
_entity.id
_entity.type
_entity.pdbx_description
1 polymer ?
#
loop_
_entity_poly.entity_id
_entity_poly.type
_entity_poly.pdbx_seq_one_letter_code
_entity_poly.pdbx_strand_id
1 'polypeptide(L)'
;MGAVPLHQQTTVGFSPATDRRQAVLLGTELRGLARMSEALDPSLVLFLANEFFTFAAGIVAAHGGEAVTTQHEMLLSAFTRGSPLQTAQQAVRAAQRIQADFPALAEKWRAAYGLRAAAAQGLHLGEAVLGVAGPKGLERRVAFGDSVSLAQCMVNRARAGEFVMSEAVMGALSVENLDLDAEPLPQLELPRRGPIRIYGVLVEARLDFTK
;
A
#
# COMPACT_ATOMS: atom_id res chain seq x y z
N MET A 1 -47.11 -7.28 27.32
CA MET A 1 -45.99 -6.55 26.72
C MET A 1 -44.70 -7.20 27.25
N GLY A 2 -44.16 -8.16 26.51
CA GLY A 2 -42.99 -8.90 26.89
C GLY A 2 -41.74 -8.25 26.34
N ALA A 3 -40.78 -7.92 27.20
CA ALA A 3 -39.49 -7.43 26.80
C ALA A 3 -38.70 -8.53 26.06
N VAL A 4 -38.27 -8.26 24.85
CA VAL A 4 -37.37 -9.12 24.10
C VAL A 4 -35.99 -9.03 24.75
N PRO A 5 -35.32 -10.16 25.14
CA PRO A 5 -34.01 -10.10 25.72
C PRO A 5 -32.98 -9.78 24.63
N LEU A 6 -32.30 -8.65 24.78
CA LEU A 6 -31.10 -8.22 24.04
C LEU A 6 -29.90 -9.06 24.50
N HIS A 7 -29.76 -10.32 24.13
CA HIS A 7 -28.50 -11.05 24.18
C HIS A 7 -28.63 -12.41 23.46
N GLN A 8 -28.69 -12.34 22.15
CA GLN A 8 -28.00 -13.35 21.35
C GLN A 8 -26.85 -12.64 20.68
N GLN A 9 -25.75 -12.52 21.41
CA GLN A 9 -24.45 -12.30 20.81
C GLN A 9 -24.20 -13.53 19.93
N THR A 10 -24.42 -13.37 18.64
CA THR A 10 -23.90 -14.30 17.65
C THR A 10 -22.40 -14.27 17.84
N THR A 11 -21.87 -15.24 18.55
CA THR A 11 -20.43 -15.49 18.65
C THR A 11 -20.03 -15.83 17.21
N VAL A 12 -19.65 -14.83 16.44
CA VAL A 12 -18.93 -15.04 15.19
C VAL A 12 -17.71 -15.82 15.61
N GLY A 13 -17.67 -17.09 15.24
CA GLY A 13 -16.57 -17.96 15.59
C GLY A 13 -15.29 -17.35 15.10
N PHE A 14 -14.52 -16.76 16.00
CA PHE A 14 -13.20 -16.24 15.73
C PHE A 14 -12.34 -17.45 15.41
N SER A 15 -12.15 -17.72 14.11
CA SER A 15 -11.19 -18.74 13.69
C SER A 15 -9.81 -18.31 14.18
N PRO A 16 -9.06 -19.15 14.93
CA PRO A 16 -7.75 -18.81 15.47
C PRO A 16 -6.65 -18.69 14.40
N ALA A 17 -6.97 -18.63 13.14
CA ALA A 17 -6.04 -18.39 12.05
C ALA A 17 -5.69 -16.90 11.87
N THR A 18 -5.68 -16.12 12.96
CA THR A 18 -5.10 -14.80 12.98
C THR A 18 -3.59 -14.95 13.16
N ASP A 19 -2.87 -14.66 12.10
CA ASP A 19 -1.42 -14.80 12.07
C ASP A 19 -0.79 -13.44 12.37
N ARG A 20 -0.41 -13.26 13.63
CA ARG A 20 0.37 -12.09 14.06
C ARG A 20 1.81 -12.32 13.69
N ARG A 21 2.34 -11.50 12.81
CA ARG A 21 3.73 -11.61 12.34
C ARG A 21 4.34 -10.25 12.03
N GLN A 22 5.66 -10.21 12.04
CA GLN A 22 6.39 -9.09 11.49
C GLN A 22 6.28 -9.11 9.96
N ALA A 23 5.96 -7.98 9.38
CA ALA A 23 5.76 -7.81 7.95
C ALA A 23 6.27 -6.47 7.47
N VAL A 24 6.73 -6.39 6.24
CA VAL A 24 6.76 -5.11 5.52
C VAL A 24 5.43 -4.94 4.81
N LEU A 25 4.73 -3.89 5.18
CA LEU A 25 3.50 -3.48 4.51
C LEU A 25 3.84 -2.44 3.45
N LEU A 26 3.35 -2.68 2.24
CA LEU A 26 3.48 -1.78 1.10
C LEU A 26 2.07 -1.32 0.69
N GLY A 27 1.79 -0.05 0.90
CA GLY A 27 0.65 0.63 0.29
C GLY A 27 1.05 1.17 -1.08
N THR A 28 0.24 0.92 -2.10
CA THR A 28 0.44 1.45 -3.46
C THR A 28 -0.84 2.13 -3.91
N GLU A 29 -0.80 3.42 -4.16
CA GLU A 29 -1.95 4.26 -4.49
C GLU A 29 -1.85 4.82 -5.91
N LEU A 30 -2.98 4.83 -6.60
CA LEU A 30 -3.13 5.47 -7.90
C LEU A 30 -3.41 6.97 -7.74
N ARG A 31 -2.43 7.80 -8.02
CA ARG A 31 -2.62 9.25 -8.06
C ARG A 31 -3.34 9.66 -9.36
N GLY A 32 -4.36 10.49 -9.23
CA GLY A 32 -5.16 10.99 -10.34
C GLY A 32 -6.56 10.40 -10.44
N LEU A 33 -6.91 9.39 -9.62
CA LEU A 33 -8.21 8.72 -9.70
C LEU A 33 -9.40 9.66 -9.43
N ALA A 34 -9.26 10.62 -8.50
CA ALA A 34 -10.29 11.63 -8.26
C ALA A 34 -10.60 12.44 -9.53
N ARG A 35 -9.58 12.92 -10.24
CA ARG A 35 -9.76 13.62 -11.53
C ARG A 35 -10.35 12.72 -12.62
N MET A 36 -9.98 11.45 -12.63
CA MET A 36 -10.59 10.47 -13.53
C MET A 36 -12.08 10.32 -13.26
N SER A 37 -12.47 10.27 -11.98
CA SER A 37 -13.87 10.15 -11.56
C SER A 37 -14.72 11.38 -11.91
N GLU A 38 -14.12 12.55 -12.02
CA GLU A 38 -14.77 13.78 -12.44
C GLU A 38 -14.94 13.87 -13.97
N ALA A 39 -14.01 13.28 -14.72
CA ALA A 39 -13.89 13.48 -16.17
C ALA A 39 -14.39 12.30 -17.02
N LEU A 40 -14.50 11.12 -16.46
CA LEU A 40 -14.77 9.87 -17.19
C LEU A 40 -16.05 9.17 -16.71
N ASP A 41 -16.56 8.29 -17.57
CA ASP A 41 -17.60 7.35 -17.18
C ASP A 41 -17.11 6.44 -16.02
N PRO A 42 -17.96 6.21 -14.99
CA PRO A 42 -17.59 5.38 -13.83
C PRO A 42 -17.13 3.97 -14.20
N SER A 43 -17.64 3.37 -15.27
CA SER A 43 -17.23 2.04 -15.72
C SER A 43 -15.80 2.04 -16.25
N LEU A 44 -15.39 3.11 -16.93
CA LEU A 44 -14.03 3.29 -17.40
C LEU A 44 -13.07 3.54 -16.22
N VAL A 45 -13.48 4.34 -15.23
CA VAL A 45 -12.69 4.56 -14.01
C VAL A 45 -12.44 3.23 -13.29
N LEU A 46 -13.47 2.41 -13.13
CA LEU A 46 -13.34 1.08 -12.52
C LEU A 46 -12.39 0.17 -13.32
N PHE A 47 -12.49 0.21 -14.65
CA PHE A 47 -11.60 -0.56 -15.52
C PHE A 47 -10.13 -0.14 -15.33
N LEU A 48 -9.83 1.16 -15.35
CA LEU A 48 -8.47 1.69 -15.16
C LEU A 48 -7.93 1.38 -13.76
N ALA A 49 -8.76 1.51 -12.73
CA ALA A 49 -8.39 1.15 -11.36
C ALA A 49 -8.04 -0.35 -11.25
N ASN A 50 -8.84 -1.23 -11.85
CA ASN A 50 -8.56 -2.66 -11.87
C ASN A 50 -7.28 -3.01 -12.65
N GLU A 51 -7.01 -2.31 -13.75
CA GLU A 51 -5.77 -2.48 -14.52
C GLU A 51 -4.55 -2.11 -13.65
N PHE A 52 -4.62 -0.98 -12.92
CA PHE A 52 -3.58 -0.57 -11.97
C PHE A 52 -3.38 -1.59 -10.85
N PHE A 53 -4.45 -2.02 -10.19
CA PHE A 53 -4.34 -2.97 -9.08
C PHE A 53 -3.81 -4.33 -9.54
N THR A 54 -4.22 -4.79 -10.72
CA THR A 54 -3.71 -6.03 -11.32
C THR A 54 -2.22 -5.92 -11.65
N PHE A 55 -1.81 -4.81 -12.24
CA PHE A 55 -0.41 -4.49 -12.53
C PHE A 55 0.43 -4.50 -11.26
N ALA A 56 0.01 -3.73 -10.23
CA ALA A 56 0.76 -3.63 -8.97
C ALA A 56 0.81 -4.96 -8.21
N ALA A 57 -0.31 -5.69 -8.12
CA ALA A 57 -0.38 -7.00 -7.48
C ALA A 57 0.51 -8.03 -8.16
N GLY A 58 0.59 -8.02 -9.48
CA GLY A 58 1.49 -8.89 -10.25
C GLY A 58 2.97 -8.68 -9.91
N ILE A 59 3.40 -7.41 -9.81
CA ILE A 59 4.77 -7.08 -9.42
C ILE A 59 5.03 -7.48 -7.96
N VAL A 60 4.11 -7.19 -7.04
CA VAL A 60 4.20 -7.61 -5.64
C VAL A 60 4.40 -9.11 -5.53
N ALA A 61 3.58 -9.90 -6.22
CA ALA A 61 3.67 -11.36 -6.21
C ALA A 61 5.01 -11.87 -6.78
N ALA A 62 5.50 -11.28 -7.87
CA ALA A 62 6.80 -11.62 -8.46
C ALA A 62 7.98 -11.36 -7.52
N HIS A 63 7.83 -10.46 -6.54
CA HIS A 63 8.84 -10.15 -5.52
C HIS A 63 8.58 -10.84 -4.17
N GLY A 64 7.70 -11.86 -4.12
CA GLY A 64 7.44 -12.65 -2.92
C GLY A 64 6.48 -12.02 -1.92
N GLY A 65 5.83 -10.92 -2.29
CA GLY A 65 4.77 -10.29 -1.53
C GLY A 65 3.40 -10.88 -1.86
N GLU A 66 2.41 -10.43 -1.13
CA GLU A 66 1.03 -10.86 -1.25
C GLU A 66 0.10 -9.64 -1.20
N ALA A 67 -0.76 -9.49 -2.20
CA ALA A 67 -1.83 -8.51 -2.17
C ALA A 67 -2.85 -8.91 -1.08
N VAL A 68 -3.11 -8.00 -0.14
CA VAL A 68 -3.99 -8.26 1.01
C VAL A 68 -5.39 -7.72 0.76
N THR A 69 -5.50 -6.44 0.46
CA THR A 69 -6.79 -5.78 0.23
C THR A 69 -6.62 -4.52 -0.61
N THR A 70 -7.71 -4.12 -1.26
CA THR A 70 -7.83 -2.81 -1.86
C THR A 70 -8.75 -1.95 -0.99
N GLN A 71 -8.33 -0.73 -0.70
CA GLN A 71 -9.13 0.27 0.02
C GLN A 71 -9.11 1.56 -0.80
N HIS A 72 -10.27 1.97 -1.30
CA HIS A 72 -10.39 3.14 -2.17
C HIS A 72 -9.40 3.07 -3.36
N GLU A 73 -8.40 3.91 -3.34
CA GLU A 73 -7.39 4.09 -4.39
C GLU A 73 -6.08 3.35 -4.11
N MET A 74 -6.00 2.61 -2.99
CA MET A 74 -4.78 1.97 -2.51
C MET A 74 -4.89 0.44 -2.51
N LEU A 75 -3.86 -0.22 -3.03
CA LEU A 75 -3.58 -1.64 -2.81
C LEU A 75 -2.66 -1.77 -1.61
N LEU A 76 -3.09 -2.49 -0.57
CA LEU A 76 -2.24 -2.90 0.53
C LEU A 76 -1.67 -4.28 0.25
N SER A 77 -0.36 -4.41 0.38
CA SER A 77 0.38 -5.66 0.19
C SER A 77 1.26 -5.96 1.40
N ALA A 78 1.55 -7.23 1.65
CA ALA A 78 2.36 -7.68 2.77
C ALA A 78 3.50 -8.60 2.30
N PHE A 79 4.69 -8.39 2.86
CA PHE A 79 5.87 -9.23 2.70
C PHE A 79 6.20 -9.84 4.06
N THR A 80 6.02 -11.15 4.18
CA THR A 80 6.08 -11.86 5.47
C THR A 80 7.04 -13.03 5.47
N ARG A 81 7.62 -13.38 4.33
CA ARG A 81 8.45 -14.58 4.18
C ARG A 81 9.93 -14.23 4.21
N GLY A 82 10.60 -14.59 5.29
CA GLY A 82 12.02 -14.38 5.47
C GLY A 82 12.38 -13.49 6.66
N SER A 83 13.65 -13.14 6.77
CA SER A 83 14.12 -12.19 7.79
C SER A 83 13.60 -10.76 7.52
N PRO A 84 13.67 -9.85 8.51
CA PRO A 84 13.34 -8.44 8.29
C PRO A 84 14.11 -7.81 7.12
N LEU A 85 15.38 -8.15 6.95
CA LEU A 85 16.18 -7.71 5.81
C LEU A 85 15.60 -8.22 4.48
N GLN A 86 15.32 -9.52 4.37
CA GLN A 86 14.80 -10.12 3.15
C GLN A 86 13.44 -9.54 2.77
N THR A 87 12.53 -9.38 3.73
CA THR A 87 11.20 -8.80 3.48
C THR A 87 11.30 -7.32 3.09
N ALA A 88 12.21 -6.55 3.69
CA ALA A 88 12.47 -5.17 3.32
C ALA A 88 13.03 -5.05 1.90
N GLN A 89 14.02 -5.88 1.54
CA GLN A 89 14.59 -5.93 0.18
C GLN A 89 13.53 -6.28 -0.86
N GLN A 90 12.72 -7.30 -0.61
CA GLN A 90 11.63 -7.72 -1.51
C GLN A 90 10.62 -6.58 -1.72
N ALA A 91 10.18 -5.93 -0.64
CA ALA A 91 9.21 -4.86 -0.70
C ALA A 91 9.74 -3.62 -1.43
N VAL A 92 10.99 -3.24 -1.16
CA VAL A 92 11.62 -2.09 -1.83
C VAL A 92 11.84 -2.37 -3.32
N ARG A 93 12.31 -3.57 -3.69
CA ARG A 93 12.43 -3.95 -5.11
C ARG A 93 11.08 -3.95 -5.83
N ALA A 94 10.00 -4.40 -5.16
CA ALA A 94 8.66 -4.32 -5.71
C ALA A 94 8.23 -2.86 -5.91
N ALA A 95 8.48 -1.99 -4.93
CA ALA A 95 8.18 -0.57 -5.03
C ALA A 95 8.94 0.10 -6.18
N GLN A 96 10.25 -0.12 -6.28
CA GLN A 96 11.08 0.37 -7.39
C GLN A 96 10.56 -0.12 -8.74
N ARG A 97 10.19 -1.40 -8.83
CA ARG A 97 9.70 -1.98 -10.08
C ARG A 97 8.35 -1.39 -10.50
N ILE A 98 7.44 -1.17 -9.56
CA ILE A 98 6.16 -0.48 -9.83
C ILE A 98 6.44 0.95 -10.36
N GLN A 99 7.34 1.71 -9.72
CA GLN A 99 7.68 3.05 -10.17
C GLN A 99 8.33 3.06 -11.55
N ALA A 100 9.17 2.08 -11.85
CA ALA A 100 9.85 1.98 -13.14
C ALA A 100 8.92 1.62 -14.30
N ASP A 101 7.95 0.73 -14.05
CA ASP A 101 7.10 0.18 -15.13
C ASP A 101 5.77 0.93 -15.30
N PHE A 102 5.23 1.54 -14.23
CA PHE A 102 3.95 2.24 -14.28
C PHE A 102 3.89 3.39 -15.29
N PRO A 103 4.95 4.18 -15.52
CA PRO A 103 4.94 5.23 -16.53
C PRO A 103 4.53 4.75 -17.93
N ALA A 104 4.89 3.52 -18.32
CA ALA A 104 4.49 2.96 -19.60
C ALA A 104 2.98 2.68 -19.68
N LEU A 105 2.36 2.25 -18.58
CA LEU A 105 0.91 2.07 -18.48
C LEU A 105 0.19 3.43 -18.44
N ALA A 106 0.69 4.37 -17.65
CA ALA A 106 0.16 5.72 -17.56
C ALA A 106 0.19 6.46 -18.90
N GLU A 107 1.24 6.25 -19.70
CA GLU A 107 1.35 6.82 -21.04
C GLU A 107 0.29 6.27 -22.01
N LYS A 108 -0.04 4.97 -21.92
CA LYS A 108 -1.16 4.40 -22.69
C LYS A 108 -2.48 5.09 -22.33
N TRP A 109 -2.73 5.33 -21.03
CA TRP A 109 -3.93 6.03 -20.57
C TRP A 109 -3.94 7.49 -21.02
N ARG A 110 -2.78 8.14 -20.99
CA ARG A 110 -2.63 9.50 -21.49
C ARG A 110 -2.96 9.59 -22.98
N ALA A 111 -2.44 8.68 -23.78
CA ALA A 111 -2.69 8.64 -25.22
C ALA A 111 -4.15 8.32 -25.56
N ALA A 112 -4.78 7.41 -24.82
CA ALA A 112 -6.15 6.97 -25.11
C ALA A 112 -7.22 7.91 -24.55
N TYR A 113 -6.99 8.52 -23.38
CA TYR A 113 -8.00 9.24 -22.61
C TYR A 113 -7.58 10.64 -22.17
N GLY A 114 -6.38 11.09 -22.48
CA GLY A 114 -5.84 12.40 -22.04
C GLY A 114 -5.51 12.47 -20.54
N LEU A 115 -5.45 11.32 -19.84
CA LEU A 115 -5.30 11.25 -18.39
C LEU A 115 -3.84 11.23 -17.96
N ARG A 116 -3.56 11.94 -16.86
CA ARG A 116 -2.27 11.84 -16.17
C ARG A 116 -2.45 11.00 -14.90
N ALA A 117 -1.61 10.02 -14.73
CA ALA A 117 -1.60 9.13 -13.57
C ALA A 117 -0.18 8.88 -13.08
N ALA A 118 -0.03 8.61 -11.80
CA ALA A 118 1.23 8.19 -11.20
C ALA A 118 0.96 7.24 -10.03
N ALA A 119 1.96 6.44 -9.66
CA ALA A 119 1.93 5.66 -8.44
C ALA A 119 2.57 6.45 -7.30
N ALA A 120 1.97 6.37 -6.11
CA ALA A 120 2.59 6.80 -4.86
C ALA A 120 2.60 5.62 -3.90
N GLN A 121 3.68 5.45 -3.14
CA GLN A 121 3.83 4.25 -2.34
C GLN A 121 4.34 4.57 -0.94
N GLY A 122 3.98 3.70 0.02
CA GLY A 122 4.43 3.82 1.40
C GLY A 122 4.80 2.46 1.98
N LEU A 123 5.97 2.38 2.62
CA LEU A 123 6.49 1.15 3.20
C LEU A 123 6.71 1.31 4.70
N HIS A 124 6.21 0.35 5.47
CA HIS A 124 6.49 0.26 6.91
C HIS A 124 6.76 -1.18 7.32
N LEU A 125 7.82 -1.38 8.11
CA LEU A 125 8.14 -2.66 8.75
C LEU A 125 7.62 -2.63 10.20
N GLY A 126 6.75 -3.57 10.52
CA GLY A 126 6.21 -3.71 11.86
C GLY A 126 5.33 -4.93 12.01
N GLU A 127 4.71 -5.04 13.19
CA GLU A 127 3.82 -6.15 13.49
C GLU A 127 2.42 -5.90 12.93
N ALA A 128 1.87 -6.91 12.25
CA ALA A 128 0.50 -6.90 11.73
C ALA A 128 -0.18 -8.25 11.94
N VAL A 129 -1.49 -8.23 12.03
CA VAL A 129 -2.33 -9.42 12.01
C VAL A 129 -2.91 -9.57 10.62
N LEU A 130 -2.55 -10.64 9.94
CA LEU A 130 -3.11 -11.01 8.65
C LEU A 130 -4.19 -12.09 8.84
N GLY A 131 -5.29 -11.94 8.16
CA GLY A 131 -6.40 -12.87 8.31
C GLY A 131 -7.46 -12.69 7.24
N VAL A 132 -8.59 -13.34 7.49
CA VAL A 132 -9.79 -13.22 6.67
C VAL A 132 -10.91 -12.65 7.54
N ALA A 133 -11.57 -11.62 7.07
CA ALA A 133 -12.69 -10.99 7.75
C ALA A 133 -13.85 -10.73 6.78
N GLY A 134 -15.05 -10.70 7.34
CA GLY A 134 -16.30 -10.45 6.62
C GLY A 134 -17.36 -11.49 6.94
N PRO A 135 -18.62 -11.22 6.59
CA PRO A 135 -19.70 -12.19 6.73
C PRO A 135 -19.49 -13.35 5.73
N LYS A 136 -20.07 -14.51 6.04
CA LYS A 136 -19.99 -15.70 5.20
C LYS A 136 -20.40 -15.41 3.74
N GLY A 137 -19.52 -15.75 2.81
CA GLY A 137 -19.69 -15.49 1.38
C GLY A 137 -19.23 -14.11 0.91
N LEU A 138 -18.77 -13.26 1.83
CA LEU A 138 -18.17 -11.96 1.55
C LEU A 138 -16.82 -11.78 2.25
N GLU A 139 -16.22 -12.89 2.65
CA GLU A 139 -14.93 -12.88 3.34
C GLU A 139 -13.84 -12.30 2.43
N ARG A 140 -12.99 -11.49 3.02
CA ARG A 140 -11.85 -10.87 2.32
C ARG A 140 -10.59 -10.98 3.16
N ARG A 141 -9.47 -11.07 2.49
CA ARG A 141 -8.16 -10.94 3.16
C ARG A 141 -8.03 -9.52 3.69
N VAL A 142 -7.51 -9.41 4.90
CA VAL A 142 -7.35 -8.14 5.60
C VAL A 142 -6.04 -8.15 6.39
N ALA A 143 -5.54 -6.96 6.65
CA ALA A 143 -4.46 -6.72 7.60
C ALA A 143 -4.95 -5.75 8.67
N PHE A 144 -4.67 -6.05 9.92
CA PHE A 144 -4.96 -5.19 11.05
C PHE A 144 -3.69 -4.91 11.85
N GLY A 145 -3.67 -3.79 12.48
CA GLY A 145 -2.59 -3.34 13.35
C GLY A 145 -2.13 -1.95 13.02
N ASP A 146 -1.35 -1.44 13.90
CA ASP A 146 -0.78 -0.11 13.84
C ASP A 146 0.08 0.12 12.60
N SER A 147 0.83 -0.92 12.22
CA SER A 147 1.68 -0.92 11.03
C SER A 147 0.91 -0.64 9.74
N VAL A 148 -0.38 -1.04 9.66
CA VAL A 148 -1.24 -0.73 8.51
C VAL A 148 -1.49 0.77 8.41
N SER A 149 -1.82 1.41 9.53
CA SER A 149 -2.03 2.86 9.59
C SER A 149 -0.74 3.63 9.24
N LEU A 150 0.41 3.12 9.70
CA LEU A 150 1.71 3.73 9.39
C LEU A 150 2.05 3.61 7.90
N ALA A 151 1.83 2.45 7.27
CA ALA A 151 2.00 2.30 5.83
C ALA A 151 1.11 3.28 5.06
N GLN A 152 -0.16 3.46 5.47
CA GLN A 152 -1.06 4.46 4.89
C GLN A 152 -0.54 5.89 5.05
N CYS A 153 -0.01 6.24 6.23
CA CYS A 153 0.59 7.55 6.46
C CYS A 153 1.80 7.79 5.53
N MET A 154 2.61 6.76 5.27
CA MET A 154 3.72 6.85 4.30
C MET A 154 3.19 7.11 2.88
N VAL A 155 2.14 6.39 2.45
CA VAL A 155 1.49 6.62 1.15
C VAL A 155 1.00 8.06 1.04
N ASN A 156 0.30 8.56 2.06
CA ASN A 156 -0.22 9.92 2.06
C ASN A 156 0.88 10.99 2.00
N ARG A 157 2.08 10.66 2.50
CA ARG A 157 3.25 11.55 2.47
C ARG A 157 3.98 11.51 1.13
N ALA A 158 3.89 10.40 0.40
CA ALA A 158 4.55 10.21 -0.88
C ALA A 158 3.95 11.12 -1.97
N ARG A 159 4.81 11.70 -2.78
CA ARG A 159 4.42 12.42 -3.99
C ARG A 159 4.12 11.45 -5.13
N ALA A 160 3.58 11.95 -6.21
CA ALA A 160 3.45 11.22 -7.45
C ALA A 160 4.84 10.78 -7.98
N GLY A 161 5.03 9.50 -8.24
CA GLY A 161 6.33 8.96 -8.65
C GLY A 161 7.31 8.71 -7.50
N GLU A 162 6.87 8.81 -6.24
CA GLU A 162 7.71 8.65 -5.05
C GLU A 162 7.25 7.44 -4.22
N PHE A 163 8.17 6.78 -3.57
CA PHE A 163 7.84 5.94 -2.42
C PHE A 163 8.52 6.45 -1.15
N VAL A 164 7.77 6.41 -0.05
CA VAL A 164 8.23 6.82 1.27
C VAL A 164 8.33 5.60 2.16
N MET A 165 9.41 5.47 2.90
CA MET A 165 9.62 4.38 3.84
C MET A 165 9.95 4.88 5.24
N SER A 166 9.55 4.12 6.24
CA SER A 166 9.86 4.40 7.63
C SER A 166 11.31 4.04 7.98
N GLU A 167 11.84 4.64 9.06
CA GLU A 167 13.15 4.28 9.63
C GLU A 167 13.28 2.77 9.91
N ALA A 168 12.18 2.10 10.27
CA ALA A 168 12.20 0.66 10.50
C ALA A 168 12.56 -0.14 9.22
N VAL A 169 12.10 0.29 8.04
CA VAL A 169 12.50 -0.30 6.75
C VAL A 169 13.95 0.04 6.45
N MET A 170 14.35 1.32 6.59
CA MET A 170 15.74 1.74 6.37
C MET A 170 16.71 1.00 7.28
N GLY A 171 16.38 0.85 8.57
CA GLY A 171 17.21 0.13 9.53
C GLY A 171 17.38 -1.35 9.18
N ALA A 172 16.34 -1.99 8.63
CA ALA A 172 16.43 -3.37 8.17
C ALA A 172 17.32 -3.51 6.92
N LEU A 173 17.40 -2.49 6.07
CA LEU A 173 18.19 -2.46 4.84
C LEU A 173 19.67 -2.06 5.06
N SER A 174 19.98 -1.34 6.16
CA SER A 174 21.30 -0.75 6.41
C SER A 174 22.43 -1.76 6.58
N VAL A 175 22.13 -3.05 6.64
CA VAL A 175 23.09 -4.15 6.73
C VAL A 175 23.74 -4.49 5.38
N GLU A 176 23.13 -4.08 4.26
CA GLU A 176 23.66 -4.30 2.91
C GLU A 176 23.45 -3.05 2.05
N ASN A 177 24.43 -2.72 1.20
CA ASN A 177 24.37 -1.63 0.22
C ASN A 177 23.31 -1.92 -0.85
N LEU A 178 22.04 -1.62 -0.53
CA LEU A 178 21.08 -1.34 -1.58
C LEU A 178 21.38 0.08 -2.08
N ASP A 179 21.65 0.20 -3.36
CA ASP A 179 21.83 1.48 -4.05
C ASP A 179 20.44 2.18 -4.08
N LEU A 180 20.10 2.79 -2.94
CA LEU A 180 18.87 3.54 -2.73
C LEU A 180 19.27 4.99 -2.50
N ASP A 181 18.96 5.82 -3.49
CA ASP A 181 19.03 7.28 -3.33
C ASP A 181 17.85 7.74 -2.46
N ALA A 182 17.93 7.42 -1.16
CA ALA A 182 16.90 7.70 -0.19
C ALA A 182 17.21 8.97 0.59
N GLU A 183 16.41 10.00 0.38
CA GLU A 183 16.54 11.29 1.08
C GLU A 183 15.73 11.32 2.38
N PRO A 184 16.29 11.82 3.49
CA PRO A 184 15.52 12.03 4.71
C PRO A 184 14.45 13.11 4.47
N LEU A 185 13.22 12.80 4.86
CA LEU A 185 12.11 13.72 4.82
C LEU A 185 11.82 14.29 6.22
N PRO A 186 11.06 15.41 6.34
CA PRO A 186 10.55 15.88 7.62
C PRO A 186 9.82 14.74 8.34
N GLN A 187 10.11 14.61 9.64
CA GLN A 187 9.52 13.57 10.48
C GLN A 187 7.99 13.60 10.41
N LEU A 188 7.39 12.43 10.49
CA LEU A 188 5.95 12.29 10.51
C LEU A 188 5.47 12.42 11.96
N GLU A 189 4.77 13.52 12.25
CA GLU A 189 4.12 13.75 13.53
C GLU A 189 2.76 13.04 13.56
N LEU A 190 2.59 12.12 14.50
CA LEU A 190 1.34 11.38 14.65
C LEU A 190 0.73 11.60 16.02
N PRO A 191 -0.60 11.81 16.13
CA PRO A 191 -1.27 11.93 17.40
C PRO A 191 -0.98 10.73 18.31
N ARG A 192 -0.63 11.01 19.56
CA ARG A 192 -0.35 9.99 20.60
C ARG A 192 0.88 9.11 20.36
N ARG A 193 1.79 9.52 19.48
CA ARG A 193 3.06 8.86 19.19
C ARG A 193 4.18 9.86 19.13
N GLY A 194 5.38 9.38 19.33
CA GLY A 194 6.57 10.17 19.00
C GLY A 194 6.72 10.31 17.47
N PRO A 195 7.53 11.29 17.04
CA PRO A 195 7.81 11.50 15.63
C PRO A 195 8.50 10.28 15.02
N ILE A 196 8.13 9.98 13.77
CA ILE A 196 8.71 8.87 13.02
C ILE A 196 9.59 9.44 11.91
N ARG A 197 10.85 9.00 11.88
CA ARG A 197 11.75 9.33 10.77
C ARG A 197 11.33 8.58 9.52
N ILE A 198 11.29 9.29 8.41
CA ILE A 198 10.89 8.78 7.11
C ILE A 198 11.86 9.21 6.03
N TYR A 199 11.94 8.42 4.97
CA TYR A 199 12.84 8.58 3.85
C TYR A 199 12.06 8.46 2.56
N GLY A 200 12.31 9.36 1.60
CA GLY A 200 11.70 9.34 0.27
C GLY A 200 12.68 8.87 -0.78
N VAL A 201 12.19 8.12 -1.74
CA VAL A 201 12.92 7.75 -2.96
C VAL A 201 12.10 8.19 -4.16
N LEU A 202 12.65 9.10 -4.94
CA LEU A 202 12.11 9.53 -6.22
C LEU A 202 12.75 8.65 -7.30
N VAL A 203 11.92 7.90 -8.00
CA VAL A 203 12.33 7.21 -9.22
C VAL A 203 11.92 8.10 -10.38
N GLU A 204 12.88 8.55 -11.16
CA GLU A 204 12.77 9.57 -12.20
C GLU A 204 11.42 9.65 -12.92
N ALA A 205 10.71 10.70 -12.73
CA ALA A 205 9.93 11.56 -13.61
C ALA A 205 9.09 12.50 -12.75
N ARG A 206 9.52 13.73 -12.58
CA ARG A 206 8.69 14.80 -12.01
C ARG A 206 7.48 15.01 -12.92
N LEU A 207 6.41 14.27 -12.65
CA LEU A 207 5.11 14.62 -13.19
C LEU A 207 4.62 15.83 -12.39
N ASP A 208 4.74 17.00 -12.99
CA ASP A 208 4.17 18.22 -12.43
C ASP A 208 2.65 18.17 -12.58
N PHE A 209 1.95 17.85 -11.48
CA PHE A 209 0.48 17.80 -11.42
C PHE A 209 -0.14 19.17 -11.12
N THR A 210 0.65 20.26 -11.08
CA THR A 210 0.16 21.60 -10.75
C THR A 210 -0.35 22.40 -11.94
N LYS A 211 -0.40 21.82 -13.14
CA LYS A 211 -0.95 22.47 -14.36
C LYS A 211 -2.17 21.75 -14.87
#